data_f899dd7393a528aba22f53e8973488a8
#
_entry.id   f899dd7393a528aba22f53e8973488a8
#
_cell.length_a   1.000
_cell.length_b   1.000
_cell.length_c   1.000
_cell.angle_alpha   90.00
_cell.angle_beta   90.00
_cell.angle_gamma   90.00
#
_symmetry.space_group_name_H-M   'P 1'
#
loop_
_entity.id
_entity.type
_entity.pdbx_description
1 polymer ?
#
loop_
_entity_poly.entity_id
_entity_poly.type
_entity_poly.pdbx_seq_one_letter_code
_entity_poly.pdbx_strand_id
1 'polypeptide(L)' 'MAWVAVDFDGAERVYRVQPFRRKTRFKTNSECVELPKGSIEKLIGKELSWKDAPVEFK' A
#
# COMPACT_ATOMS: atom_id res chain seq x y z
N MET A 1 -12.42 6.47 -2.19
CA MET A 1 -11.33 6.32 -1.23
C MET A 1 -10.45 5.16 -1.63
N ALA A 2 -9.18 5.25 -1.30
CA ALA A 2 -8.24 4.21 -1.65
C ALA A 2 -7.27 4.01 -0.50
N TRP A 3 -6.50 2.94 -0.55
CA TRP A 3 -5.52 2.59 0.47
C TRP A 3 -4.19 2.35 -0.21
N VAL A 4 -3.10 2.69 0.46
CA VAL A 4 -1.76 2.40 -0.03
C VAL A 4 -1.03 1.57 1.01
N ALA A 5 -0.17 0.67 0.53
CA ALA A 5 0.61 -0.19 1.40
C ALA A 5 1.86 -0.65 0.65
N VAL A 6 2.85 -1.09 1.43
CA VAL A 6 4.12 -1.57 0.89
C VAL A 6 4.32 -2.99 1.34
N ASP A 7 4.68 -3.88 0.42
CA ASP A 7 5.03 -5.26 0.73
C ASP A 7 6.49 -5.35 1.19
N PHE A 8 6.86 -6.51 1.70
CA PHE A 8 8.19 -6.70 2.28
C PHE A 8 9.33 -6.48 1.27
N ASP A 9 9.03 -6.66 -0.01
CA ASP A 9 10.02 -6.46 -1.08
C ASP A 9 10.08 -5.02 -1.57
N GLY A 10 9.37 -4.11 -0.90
CA GLY A 10 9.36 -2.71 -1.29
C GLY A 10 8.34 -2.36 -2.36
N ALA A 11 7.54 -3.31 -2.80
CA ALA A 11 6.53 -3.04 -3.82
C ALA A 11 5.43 -2.17 -3.24
N GLU A 12 5.20 -1.02 -3.87
CA GLU A 12 4.16 -0.07 -3.47
C GLU A 12 2.92 -0.33 -4.29
N ARG A 13 1.78 -0.40 -3.61
CA ARG A 13 0.51 -0.67 -4.28
C ARG A 13 -0.60 0.19 -3.73
N VAL A 14 -1.54 0.52 -4.60
CA VAL A 14 -2.78 1.18 -4.21
C VAL A 14 -3.91 0.15 -4.28
N TYR A 15 -4.78 0.17 -3.28
CA TYR A 15 -5.85 -0.79 -3.13
C TYR A 15 -7.18 -0.05 -3.11
N ARG A 16 -8.18 -0.65 -3.73
CA ARG A 16 -9.52 -0.07 -3.77
C ARG A 16 -10.21 -0.13 -2.41
N VAL A 17 -9.98 -1.24 -1.67
CA VAL A 17 -10.49 -1.41 -0.32
C VAL A 17 -9.33 -1.73 0.60
N GLN A 18 -9.55 -1.59 1.91
CA GLN A 18 -8.47 -1.81 2.86
C GLN A 18 -7.90 -3.23 2.71
N PRO A 19 -6.59 -3.33 2.43
CA PRO A 19 -5.96 -4.64 2.37
C PRO A 19 -5.73 -5.18 3.79
N PHE A 20 -5.56 -6.49 3.89
CA PHE A 20 -5.24 -7.11 5.17
C PHE A 20 -3.84 -7.72 5.09
N ARG A 21 -3.16 -7.71 6.24
CA ARG A 21 -1.79 -8.20 6.30
C ARG A 21 -1.76 -9.71 6.42
N ARG A 22 -0.87 -10.31 5.63
CA ARG A 22 -0.58 -11.73 5.74
C ARG A 22 0.94 -11.90 5.81
N LYS A 23 1.46 -12.20 6.99
CA LYS A 23 2.89 -12.37 7.21
C LYS A 23 3.69 -11.17 6.70
N THR A 24 4.21 -11.26 5.48
CA THR A 24 5.10 -10.23 4.93
C THR A 24 4.48 -9.45 3.78
N ARG A 25 3.19 -9.67 3.47
CA ARG A 25 2.56 -8.96 2.35
C ARG A 25 1.11 -8.66 2.67
N PHE A 26 0.55 -7.75 1.90
CA PHE A 26 -0.85 -7.40 2.01
C PHE A 26 -1.65 -8.12 0.95
N LYS A 27 -2.86 -8.49 1.30
CA LYS A 27 -3.79 -9.11 0.36
C LYS A 27 -5.12 -8.40 0.37
N THR A 28 -5.83 -8.53 -0.75
CA THR A 28 -7.13 -7.93 -0.92
C THR A 28 -7.95 -8.81 -1.85
N ASN A 29 -9.27 -8.78 -1.67
CA ASN A 29 -10.20 -9.45 -2.59
C ASN A 29 -10.65 -8.51 -3.70
N SER A 30 -10.11 -7.30 -3.74
CA SER A 30 -10.46 -6.29 -4.72
C SER A 30 -9.26 -5.98 -5.60
N GLU A 31 -9.44 -5.07 -6.55
CA GLU A 31 -8.36 -4.68 -7.44
C GLU A 31 -7.27 -3.92 -6.70
N CYS A 32 -6.05 -4.13 -7.12
CA CYS A 32 -4.93 -3.30 -6.69
C CYS A 32 -4.03 -3.03 -7.88
N VAL A 33 -3.28 -1.93 -7.81
CA VAL A 33 -2.38 -1.52 -8.87
C VAL A 33 -1.01 -1.28 -8.27
N GLU A 34 0.01 -1.84 -8.90
CA GLU A 34 1.39 -1.61 -8.47
C GLU A 34 1.84 -0.23 -8.94
N LEU A 35 2.53 0.49 -8.06
CA LEU A 35 2.99 1.84 -8.31
C LEU A 35 4.51 1.87 -8.42
N PRO A 36 5.08 2.83 -9.17
CA PRO A 36 6.52 3.05 -9.16
C PRO A 36 6.99 3.43 -7.76
N LYS A 37 8.24 3.11 -7.45
CA LYS A 37 8.82 3.47 -6.16
C LYS A 37 8.77 4.97 -5.94
N GLY A 38 8.44 5.38 -4.72
CA GLY A 38 8.31 6.78 -4.37
C GLY A 38 6.92 7.35 -4.56
N SER A 39 6.01 6.59 -5.19
CA SER A 39 4.65 7.08 -5.44
C SER A 39 3.88 7.31 -4.14
N ILE A 40 4.01 6.42 -3.17
CA ILE A 40 3.28 6.55 -1.91
C ILE A 40 3.73 7.81 -1.18
N GLU A 41 5.03 8.07 -1.15
CA GLU A 41 5.54 9.28 -0.50
C GLU A 41 4.95 10.54 -1.13
N LYS A 42 4.81 10.55 -2.45
CA LYS A 42 4.20 11.69 -3.14
C LYS A 42 2.72 11.83 -2.83
N LEU A 43 2.03 10.70 -2.61
CA LEU A 43 0.59 10.71 -2.38
C LEU A 43 0.24 11.12 -0.95
N ILE A 44 0.98 10.64 0.04
CA ILE A 44 0.61 10.85 1.44
C ILE A 44 1.63 11.71 2.21
N GLY A 45 2.72 12.10 1.57
CA GLY A 45 3.70 13.01 2.17
C GLY A 45 4.67 12.36 3.13
N LYS A 46 4.71 11.03 3.18
CA LYS A 46 5.67 10.31 4.01
C LYS A 46 5.96 8.95 3.42
N GLU A 47 7.11 8.40 3.76
CA GLU A 47 7.45 7.06 3.33
C GLU A 47 6.69 6.02 4.15
N LEU A 48 6.28 4.95 3.49
CA LEU A 48 5.75 3.77 4.15
C LEU A 48 6.74 2.63 4.00
N SER A 49 6.81 1.79 5.03
CA SER A 49 7.56 0.54 4.93
C SER A 49 6.59 -0.63 5.01
N TRP A 50 7.08 -1.82 4.72
CA TRP A 50 6.23 -3.00 4.77
C TRP A 50 5.74 -3.31 6.19
N LYS A 51 6.38 -2.74 7.20
CA LYS A 51 5.96 -2.90 8.60
C LYS A 51 4.83 -1.98 8.98
N ASP A 52 4.57 -0.96 8.18
CA ASP A 52 3.51 0.00 8.49
C ASP A 52 2.15 -0.53 8.06
N ALA A 53 1.12 -0.10 8.76
CA ALA A 53 -0.24 -0.43 8.40
C ALA A 53 -0.64 0.30 7.11
N PRO A 54 -1.63 -0.22 6.37
CA PRO A 54 -2.12 0.49 5.20
C PRO A 54 -2.62 1.88 5.58
N VAL A 55 -2.44 2.84 4.69
CA VAL A 55 -2.86 4.22 4.91
C VAL A 55 -3.95 4.55 3.90
N GLU A 56 -5.07 5.05 4.40
CA GLU A 56 -6.16 5.48 3.55
C GLU A 56 -5.84 6.87 2.99
N PHE A 57 -6.14 7.08 1.71
CA PHE A 57 -6.08 8.43 1.14
C PHE A 57 -7.26 8.63 0.21
N LYS A 58 -7.58 9.90 -0.01
CA LYS A 58 -8.75 10.26 -0.82
C LYS A 58 -8.32 10.76 -2.19
#